data_cb1a0dfabe9c91695da6ab7f7049f50b
#
_entry.id   cb1a0dfabe9c91695da6ab7f7049f50b
#
_cell.length_a   1.000
_cell.length_b   1.000
_cell.length_c   1.000
_cell.angle_alpha   90.00
_cell.angle_beta   90.00
_cell.angle_gamma   90.00
#
_symmetry.space_group_name_H-M   'P 1'
#
loop_
_entity.id
_entity.type
_entity.pdbx_description
1 polymer ?
#
loop_
_entity_poly.entity_id
_entity_poly.type
_entity_poly.pdbx_seq_one_letter_code
_entity_poly.pdbx_strand_id
1 'polypeptide(L)'
;MSDDDTENSGTENSVSEAPASTPSEGIMGQIDNYFGISKAGSSVEGEIRAGVTTFLTMAYILIVNPLMLSGADITFTDFQTGIPFNDALVATAVASFIACIIMGLWANLPFALAPGMGLNAYFLYTVCFGMGVPWDIALAAVFVEGLLFVGLSYAGARTAMINAIPKDLKIATMAGIGLFLTIIGMQNAGWIVDNPATLIDFTDAGSWTHETGQFWALIGLVAMGALMAREQKGAIMIGILAISFIGWAIVPGSDYPSEIFSTPDNPSDTVGAVFGALGSAGDPIDGSTYGGWGSFLMVVIAFFFVDIFDTAGTLYGVGRMAGKVNDNDELENADEAFMADAAGTTIGAVMGTSTVTTYIESASGIEEGGKTGLTAVVVGFLFLLGVFFSDVFIAIPAYATAPALMVIGAMMMRGVGDIKWDDIEIAIPAFLTIALMPFAYSIADGIAWGVISYVAIKLAVGKHEEIIKNQILMIITVLMTMFYLGPGDQTTFDYIFDLLN
;
A
#
# COMPACT_ATOMS: atom_id res chain seq x y z
N MET A 1 51.36 55.40 -32.64
CA MET A 1 51.19 54.74 -33.95
C MET A 1 51.01 53.28 -33.66
N SER A 2 49.90 52.70 -33.87
CA SER A 2 48.63 52.98 -34.51
C SER A 2 47.59 52.11 -33.76
N ASP A 3 46.43 52.66 -33.57
CA ASP A 3 45.15 52.14 -33.16
C ASP A 3 44.80 50.85 -33.88
N ASP A 4 44.13 49.95 -33.19
CA ASP A 4 43.08 49.16 -33.81
C ASP A 4 42.04 48.73 -32.76
N ASP A 5 40.90 49.43 -32.83
CA ASP A 5 39.64 49.11 -32.15
C ASP A 5 39.04 47.88 -32.80
N THR A 6 38.66 46.89 -31.99
CA THR A 6 37.71 45.87 -32.41
C THR A 6 36.55 45.81 -31.42
N GLU A 7 35.42 46.36 -31.90
CA GLU A 7 34.09 46.25 -31.32
C GLU A 7 33.71 44.76 -31.06
N ASN A 8 33.35 44.50 -29.84
CA ASN A 8 32.76 43.22 -29.41
C ASN A 8 31.23 43.38 -29.42
N SER A 9 30.59 43.01 -30.53
CA SER A 9 29.13 42.93 -30.64
C SER A 9 28.62 41.74 -29.83
N GLY A 10 28.08 42.04 -28.64
CA GLY A 10 27.33 41.12 -27.83
C GLY A 10 26.03 40.72 -28.56
N THR A 11 25.93 39.48 -28.99
CA THR A 11 24.68 38.87 -29.36
C THR A 11 23.94 38.44 -28.06
N GLU A 12 22.97 39.30 -27.65
CA GLU A 12 21.95 38.89 -26.69
C GLU A 12 21.12 37.76 -27.31
N ASN A 13 21.29 36.56 -26.81
CA ASN A 13 20.35 35.45 -27.06
C ASN A 13 19.06 35.75 -26.30
N SER A 14 18.12 36.40 -26.97
CA SER A 14 16.73 36.45 -26.49
C SER A 14 16.17 35.00 -26.50
N VAL A 15 16.06 34.42 -25.33
CA VAL A 15 15.24 33.22 -25.12
C VAL A 15 13.81 33.66 -25.41
N SER A 16 13.28 33.22 -26.54
CA SER A 16 11.88 33.37 -26.91
C SER A 16 11.04 32.63 -25.88
N GLU A 17 10.42 33.34 -24.95
CA GLU A 17 9.32 32.81 -24.17
C GLU A 17 8.21 32.34 -25.13
N ALA A 18 7.89 31.08 -25.12
CA ALA A 18 6.75 30.56 -25.84
C ALA A 18 5.48 31.29 -25.38
N PRO A 19 4.59 31.72 -26.28
CA PRO A 19 3.41 32.47 -25.89
C PRO A 19 2.55 31.66 -24.95
N ALA A 20 2.24 32.21 -23.78
CA ALA A 20 1.27 31.69 -22.85
C ALA A 20 -0.04 31.45 -23.61
N SER A 21 -0.50 30.21 -23.68
CA SER A 21 -1.75 29.85 -24.32
C SER A 21 -2.88 30.59 -23.62
N THR A 22 -3.66 31.36 -24.38
CA THR A 22 -4.89 32.02 -23.92
C THR A 22 -5.82 30.98 -23.29
N PRO A 23 -6.41 31.25 -22.09
CA PRO A 23 -7.36 30.36 -21.47
C PRO A 23 -8.51 30.06 -22.43
N SER A 24 -8.79 28.81 -22.72
CA SER A 24 -9.93 28.42 -23.54
C SER A 24 -11.23 28.80 -22.81
N GLU A 25 -12.09 29.60 -23.44
CA GLU A 25 -13.44 29.88 -22.94
C GLU A 25 -14.23 28.57 -23.01
N GLY A 26 -14.60 28.00 -21.86
CA GLY A 26 -15.37 26.76 -21.79
C GLY A 26 -15.02 25.88 -20.58
N ILE A 27 -15.60 24.67 -20.53
CA ILE A 27 -15.38 23.71 -19.43
C ILE A 27 -13.90 23.36 -19.27
N MET A 28 -13.18 23.17 -20.38
CA MET A 28 -11.74 22.87 -20.38
C MET A 28 -10.90 24.01 -19.75
N GLY A 29 -11.27 25.27 -19.98
CA GLY A 29 -10.60 26.40 -19.35
C GLY A 29 -10.88 26.52 -17.84
N GLN A 30 -12.07 26.13 -17.40
CA GLN A 30 -12.39 26.06 -15.97
C GLN A 30 -11.59 24.97 -15.26
N ILE A 31 -11.47 23.79 -15.88
CA ILE A 31 -10.64 22.67 -15.37
C ILE A 31 -9.18 23.10 -15.30
N ASP A 32 -8.64 23.68 -16.36
CA ASP A 32 -7.25 24.17 -16.39
C ASP A 32 -6.98 25.21 -15.29
N ASN A 33 -7.90 26.15 -15.10
CA ASN A 33 -7.76 27.17 -14.06
C ASN A 33 -7.84 26.59 -12.64
N TYR A 34 -8.72 25.60 -12.40
CA TYR A 34 -8.88 25.00 -11.09
C TYR A 34 -7.62 24.22 -10.67
N PHE A 35 -7.14 23.34 -11.53
CA PHE A 35 -5.97 22.51 -11.25
C PHE A 35 -4.63 23.21 -11.54
N GLY A 36 -4.63 24.34 -12.25
CA GLY A 36 -3.41 25.04 -12.66
C GLY A 36 -2.58 24.28 -13.69
N ILE A 37 -3.21 23.52 -14.58
CA ILE A 37 -2.57 22.54 -15.48
C ILE A 37 -1.56 23.23 -16.40
N SER A 38 -1.97 24.30 -17.08
CA SER A 38 -1.07 25.08 -17.95
C SER A 38 0.09 25.71 -17.19
N LYS A 39 -0.12 26.14 -15.94
CA LYS A 39 0.94 26.66 -15.06
C LYS A 39 1.94 25.59 -14.66
N ALA A 40 1.46 24.36 -14.45
CA ALA A 40 2.31 23.20 -14.17
C ALA A 40 3.07 22.68 -15.42
N GLY A 41 2.80 23.28 -16.60
CA GLY A 41 3.41 22.84 -17.85
C GLY A 41 2.88 21.50 -18.34
N SER A 42 1.58 21.24 -18.16
CA SER A 42 0.84 20.07 -18.63
C SER A 42 -0.35 20.50 -19.51
N SER A 43 -1.18 19.56 -19.93
CA SER A 43 -2.41 19.80 -20.66
C SER A 43 -3.52 18.89 -20.12
N VAL A 44 -4.79 19.29 -20.29
CA VAL A 44 -5.92 18.46 -19.83
C VAL A 44 -5.88 17.07 -20.45
N GLU A 45 -5.55 16.95 -21.73
CA GLU A 45 -5.36 15.67 -22.41
C GLU A 45 -4.19 14.87 -21.82
N GLY A 46 -3.07 15.53 -21.51
CA GLY A 46 -1.92 14.93 -20.84
C GLY A 46 -2.26 14.36 -19.46
N GLU A 47 -3.00 15.13 -18.65
CA GLU A 47 -3.46 14.69 -17.32
C GLU A 47 -4.41 13.50 -17.40
N ILE A 48 -5.37 13.50 -18.36
CA ILE A 48 -6.27 12.37 -18.59
C ILE A 48 -5.48 11.13 -19.01
N ARG A 49 -4.55 11.26 -19.95
CA ARG A 49 -3.68 10.17 -20.39
C ARG A 49 -2.85 9.61 -19.23
N ALA A 50 -2.28 10.50 -18.42
CA ALA A 50 -1.54 10.12 -17.21
C ALA A 50 -2.43 9.35 -16.22
N GLY A 51 -3.66 9.81 -15.98
CA GLY A 51 -4.61 9.12 -15.12
C GLY A 51 -5.00 7.73 -15.64
N VAL A 52 -5.26 7.60 -16.95
CA VAL A 52 -5.50 6.27 -17.57
C VAL A 52 -4.27 5.37 -17.41
N THR A 53 -3.07 5.88 -17.61
CA THR A 53 -1.82 5.11 -17.45
C THR A 53 -1.64 4.64 -16.01
N THR A 54 -1.83 5.53 -15.03
CA THR A 54 -1.79 5.16 -13.60
C THR A 54 -2.82 4.09 -13.28
N PHE A 55 -4.08 4.28 -13.71
CA PHE A 55 -5.12 3.28 -13.48
C PHE A 55 -4.75 1.92 -14.06
N LEU A 56 -4.28 1.86 -15.29
CA LEU A 56 -3.89 0.58 -15.91
C LEU A 56 -2.76 -0.14 -15.16
N THR A 57 -1.86 0.59 -14.51
CA THR A 57 -0.78 -0.02 -13.73
C THR A 57 -1.22 -0.51 -12.36
N MET A 58 -2.28 0.07 -11.78
CA MET A 58 -2.77 -0.30 -10.45
C MET A 58 -4.16 -0.98 -10.45
N ALA A 59 -4.79 -1.17 -11.62
CA ALA A 59 -6.13 -1.77 -11.72
C ALA A 59 -6.20 -3.22 -11.18
N TYR A 60 -5.06 -3.90 -11.07
CA TYR A 60 -4.97 -5.23 -10.46
C TYR A 60 -5.51 -5.26 -9.01
N ILE A 61 -5.52 -4.12 -8.31
CA ILE A 61 -6.05 -4.03 -6.94
C ILE A 61 -7.54 -4.36 -6.85
N LEU A 62 -8.30 -4.08 -7.91
CA LEU A 62 -9.72 -4.46 -8.01
C LEU A 62 -9.94 -5.99 -8.01
N ILE A 63 -8.89 -6.75 -8.27
CA ILE A 63 -8.91 -8.21 -8.23
C ILE A 63 -8.28 -8.70 -6.93
N VAL A 64 -7.04 -8.28 -6.68
CA VAL A 64 -6.22 -8.84 -5.60
C VAL A 64 -6.76 -8.44 -4.23
N ASN A 65 -7.23 -7.20 -4.04
CA ASN A 65 -7.75 -6.79 -2.73
C ASN A 65 -9.03 -7.53 -2.32
N PRO A 66 -10.07 -7.64 -3.18
CA PRO A 66 -11.27 -8.42 -2.84
C PRO A 66 -10.96 -9.91 -2.61
N LEU A 67 -10.11 -10.53 -3.41
CA LEU A 67 -9.67 -11.92 -3.20
C LEU A 67 -8.98 -12.07 -1.84
N MET A 68 -8.09 -11.15 -1.51
CA MET A 68 -7.38 -11.16 -0.24
C MET A 68 -8.33 -10.92 0.94
N LEU A 69 -9.17 -9.88 0.90
CA LEU A 69 -10.07 -9.56 2.00
C LEU A 69 -11.14 -10.63 2.25
N SER A 70 -11.61 -11.32 1.22
CA SER A 70 -12.53 -12.46 1.37
C SER A 70 -11.82 -13.72 1.89
N GLY A 71 -10.50 -13.82 1.74
CA GLY A 71 -9.73 -15.03 2.01
C GLY A 71 -9.81 -16.07 0.89
N ALA A 72 -10.41 -15.73 -0.25
CA ALA A 72 -10.59 -16.64 -1.38
C ALA A 72 -9.27 -16.98 -2.09
N ASP A 73 -8.22 -16.18 -1.91
CA ASP A 73 -6.89 -16.44 -2.44
C ASP A 73 -6.04 -17.36 -1.54
N ILE A 74 -6.50 -17.68 -0.32
CA ILE A 74 -5.78 -18.58 0.58
C ILE A 74 -5.97 -20.03 0.11
N THR A 75 -4.94 -20.59 -0.51
CA THR A 75 -5.00 -21.95 -1.10
C THR A 75 -4.49 -23.05 -0.17
N PHE A 76 -3.84 -22.71 0.93
CA PHE A 76 -3.21 -23.65 1.87
C PHE A 76 -4.05 -23.97 3.11
N THR A 77 -5.23 -23.36 3.24
CA THR A 77 -6.19 -23.60 4.33
C THR A 77 -7.61 -23.28 3.86
N ASP A 78 -8.62 -23.83 4.53
CA ASP A 78 -10.04 -23.54 4.28
C ASP A 78 -10.52 -22.25 4.99
N PHE A 79 -9.60 -21.41 5.47
CA PHE A 79 -9.94 -20.17 6.16
C PHE A 79 -10.55 -19.17 5.20
N GLN A 80 -11.67 -18.56 5.64
CA GLN A 80 -12.29 -17.41 4.97
C GLN A 80 -12.66 -16.37 6.02
N THR A 81 -12.52 -15.11 5.70
CA THR A 81 -12.86 -14.01 6.62
C THR A 81 -14.35 -13.89 6.86
N GLY A 82 -15.16 -14.23 5.87
CA GLY A 82 -16.60 -13.98 5.83
C GLY A 82 -16.99 -12.70 5.10
N ILE A 83 -16.04 -11.90 4.62
CA ILE A 83 -16.33 -10.76 3.74
C ILE A 83 -16.70 -11.28 2.35
N PRO A 84 -17.88 -10.97 1.79
CA PRO A 84 -18.20 -11.34 0.43
C PRO A 84 -17.28 -10.66 -0.59
N PHE A 85 -16.83 -11.38 -1.61
CA PHE A 85 -15.95 -10.82 -2.64
C PHE A 85 -16.54 -9.56 -3.30
N ASN A 86 -17.82 -9.57 -3.66
CA ASN A 86 -18.49 -8.44 -4.33
C ASN A 86 -18.54 -7.20 -3.42
N ASP A 87 -18.79 -7.38 -2.12
CA ASP A 87 -18.79 -6.29 -1.15
C ASP A 87 -17.40 -5.67 -1.05
N ALA A 88 -16.35 -6.52 -0.93
CA ALA A 88 -14.97 -6.08 -0.90
C ALA A 88 -14.56 -5.36 -2.20
N LEU A 89 -15.05 -5.80 -3.37
CA LEU A 89 -14.80 -5.15 -4.66
C LEU A 89 -15.42 -3.76 -4.70
N VAL A 90 -16.70 -3.64 -4.33
CA VAL A 90 -17.40 -2.35 -4.30
C VAL A 90 -16.74 -1.42 -3.29
N ALA A 91 -16.41 -1.92 -2.10
CA ALA A 91 -15.70 -1.16 -1.07
C ALA A 91 -14.34 -0.64 -1.59
N THR A 92 -13.57 -1.51 -2.26
CA THR A 92 -12.28 -1.15 -2.87
C THR A 92 -12.42 -0.03 -3.90
N ALA A 93 -13.37 -0.18 -4.82
CA ALA A 93 -13.57 0.78 -5.91
C ALA A 93 -14.08 2.13 -5.40
N VAL A 94 -15.05 2.13 -4.48
CA VAL A 94 -15.65 3.36 -3.92
C VAL A 94 -14.66 4.07 -3.01
N ALA A 95 -13.96 3.35 -2.13
CA ALA A 95 -12.95 3.94 -1.26
C ALA A 95 -11.80 4.57 -2.08
N SER A 96 -11.30 3.86 -3.10
CA SER A 96 -10.27 4.38 -4.02
C SER A 96 -10.76 5.61 -4.78
N PHE A 97 -12.01 5.58 -5.28
CA PHE A 97 -12.62 6.75 -5.92
C PHE A 97 -12.63 7.95 -5.01
N ILE A 98 -13.18 7.82 -3.79
CA ILE A 98 -13.31 8.94 -2.87
C ILE A 98 -11.92 9.46 -2.45
N ALA A 99 -10.98 8.58 -2.13
CA ALA A 99 -9.62 8.96 -1.76
C ALA A 99 -8.89 9.70 -2.90
N CYS A 100 -8.98 9.20 -4.14
CA CYS A 100 -8.43 9.85 -5.32
C CYS A 100 -9.10 11.21 -5.60
N ILE A 101 -10.39 11.34 -5.39
CA ILE A 101 -11.11 12.63 -5.51
C ILE A 101 -10.60 13.64 -4.47
N ILE A 102 -10.43 13.22 -3.21
CA ILE A 102 -9.91 14.09 -2.16
C ILE A 102 -8.47 14.50 -2.48
N MET A 103 -7.62 13.56 -2.85
CA MET A 103 -6.23 13.84 -3.27
C MET A 103 -6.17 14.80 -4.46
N GLY A 104 -7.00 14.55 -5.48
CA GLY A 104 -7.01 15.36 -6.69
C GLY A 104 -7.57 16.74 -6.49
N LEU A 105 -8.74 16.87 -5.81
CA LEU A 105 -9.42 18.17 -5.66
C LEU A 105 -8.84 19.01 -4.53
N TRP A 106 -8.37 18.42 -3.44
CA TRP A 106 -7.88 19.16 -2.29
C TRP A 106 -6.37 19.32 -2.28
N ALA A 107 -5.62 18.21 -2.32
CA ALA A 107 -4.16 18.28 -2.35
C ALA A 107 -3.59 18.72 -3.72
N ASN A 108 -4.37 18.59 -4.80
CA ASN A 108 -3.97 18.87 -6.18
C ASN A 108 -2.67 18.16 -6.59
N LEU A 109 -2.54 16.89 -6.18
CA LEU A 109 -1.38 16.05 -6.49
C LEU A 109 -1.78 14.90 -7.44
N PRO A 110 -0.88 14.51 -8.38
CA PRO A 110 -1.16 13.46 -9.37
C PRO A 110 -1.01 12.04 -8.79
N PHE A 111 -1.39 11.85 -7.50
CA PHE A 111 -1.20 10.59 -6.80
C PHE A 111 -2.50 9.84 -6.66
N ALA A 112 -2.50 8.57 -7.04
CA ALA A 112 -3.64 7.69 -6.90
C ALA A 112 -3.57 6.92 -5.58
N LEU A 113 -4.74 6.72 -4.96
CA LEU A 113 -4.91 6.02 -3.71
C LEU A 113 -5.82 4.81 -3.91
N ALA A 114 -5.47 3.73 -3.23
CA ALA A 114 -6.27 2.50 -3.15
C ALA A 114 -5.89 1.72 -1.88
N PRO A 115 -6.63 0.64 -1.50
CA PRO A 115 -6.26 -0.19 -0.37
C PRO A 115 -4.84 -0.74 -0.48
N GLY A 116 -4.01 -0.50 0.55
CA GLY A 116 -2.59 -0.83 0.56
C GLY A 116 -2.33 -2.33 0.67
N MET A 117 -1.59 -2.92 -0.28
CA MET A 117 -1.37 -4.37 -0.33
C MET A 117 -0.72 -4.93 0.95
N GLY A 118 0.25 -4.21 1.53
CA GLY A 118 0.87 -4.62 2.79
C GLY A 118 -0.10 -4.65 3.95
N LEU A 119 -0.94 -3.61 4.07
CA LEU A 119 -1.96 -3.49 5.10
C LEU A 119 -3.10 -4.50 4.92
N ASN A 120 -3.47 -4.81 3.67
CA ASN A 120 -4.43 -5.88 3.36
C ASN A 120 -3.90 -7.24 3.82
N ALA A 121 -2.64 -7.53 3.54
CA ALA A 121 -1.99 -8.75 3.97
C ALA A 121 -1.87 -8.83 5.50
N TYR A 122 -1.56 -7.73 6.17
CA TYR A 122 -1.57 -7.66 7.63
C TYR A 122 -2.98 -7.90 8.20
N PHE A 123 -4.00 -7.26 7.60
CA PHE A 123 -5.41 -7.45 7.96
C PHE A 123 -5.81 -8.93 7.91
N LEU A 124 -5.59 -9.57 6.75
CA LEU A 124 -5.99 -10.95 6.54
C LEU A 124 -5.15 -11.94 7.34
N TYR A 125 -3.84 -11.95 7.09
CA TYR A 125 -2.98 -13.04 7.56
C TYR A 125 -2.57 -12.89 9.01
N THR A 126 -2.32 -11.70 9.49
CA THR A 126 -1.91 -11.50 10.89
C THR A 126 -3.13 -11.34 11.80
N VAL A 127 -4.04 -10.43 11.47
CA VAL A 127 -5.15 -10.08 12.37
C VAL A 127 -6.27 -11.11 12.28
N CYS A 128 -6.85 -11.34 11.10
CA CYS A 128 -8.00 -12.25 10.98
C CYS A 128 -7.58 -13.71 11.12
N PHE A 129 -6.59 -14.18 10.38
CA PHE A 129 -6.17 -15.58 10.39
C PHE A 129 -5.29 -15.91 11.61
N GLY A 130 -4.23 -15.13 11.85
CA GLY A 130 -3.25 -15.44 12.89
C GLY A 130 -3.75 -15.20 14.31
N MET A 131 -4.42 -14.07 14.57
CA MET A 131 -4.98 -13.72 15.88
C MET A 131 -6.42 -14.22 16.08
N GLY A 132 -7.11 -14.65 15.01
CA GLY A 132 -8.50 -15.09 15.05
C GLY A 132 -9.50 -13.95 15.28
N VAL A 133 -9.16 -12.74 14.90
CA VAL A 133 -10.02 -11.56 15.03
C VAL A 133 -11.06 -11.53 13.91
N PRO A 134 -12.36 -11.40 14.21
CA PRO A 134 -13.39 -11.22 13.19
C PRO A 134 -13.11 -9.99 12.32
N TRP A 135 -13.44 -10.10 11.06
CA TRP A 135 -13.15 -9.06 10.07
C TRP A 135 -13.78 -7.69 10.40
N ASP A 136 -14.96 -7.69 11.00
CA ASP A 136 -15.67 -6.48 11.40
C ASP A 136 -14.97 -5.74 12.54
N ILE A 137 -14.42 -6.46 13.52
CA ILE A 137 -13.57 -5.90 14.59
C ILE A 137 -12.23 -5.43 14.00
N ALA A 138 -11.65 -6.16 13.05
CA ALA A 138 -10.45 -5.72 12.36
C ALA A 138 -10.69 -4.43 11.56
N LEU A 139 -11.84 -4.30 10.85
CA LEU A 139 -12.26 -3.06 10.21
C LEU A 139 -12.52 -1.93 11.20
N ALA A 140 -13.07 -2.23 12.38
CA ALA A 140 -13.23 -1.24 13.43
C ALA A 140 -11.87 -0.70 13.92
N ALA A 141 -10.85 -1.55 13.99
CA ALA A 141 -9.48 -1.11 14.31
C ALA A 141 -8.90 -0.20 13.22
N VAL A 142 -9.10 -0.53 11.93
CA VAL A 142 -8.71 0.34 10.81
C VAL A 142 -9.47 1.67 10.84
N PHE A 143 -10.76 1.65 11.18
CA PHE A 143 -11.54 2.88 11.32
C PHE A 143 -11.00 3.80 12.44
N VAL A 144 -10.71 3.23 13.61
CA VAL A 144 -10.14 3.98 14.74
C VAL A 144 -8.74 4.51 14.39
N GLU A 145 -7.93 3.70 13.73
CA GLU A 145 -6.61 4.10 13.22
C GLU A 145 -6.73 5.27 12.25
N GLY A 146 -7.62 5.19 11.25
CA GLY A 146 -7.88 6.27 10.31
C GLY A 146 -8.31 7.57 10.99
N LEU A 147 -9.19 7.51 12.01
CA LEU A 147 -9.57 8.68 12.82
C LEU A 147 -8.39 9.27 13.60
N LEU A 148 -7.50 8.43 14.15
CA LEU A 148 -6.28 8.89 14.79
C LEU A 148 -5.39 9.63 13.78
N PHE A 149 -5.27 9.13 12.55
CA PHE A 149 -4.53 9.81 11.50
C PHE A 149 -5.14 11.14 11.09
N VAL A 150 -6.45 11.22 10.93
CA VAL A 150 -7.14 12.49 10.68
C VAL A 150 -6.81 13.49 11.80
N GLY A 151 -6.91 13.06 13.06
CA GLY A 151 -6.58 13.90 14.22
C GLY A 151 -5.12 14.38 14.24
N LEU A 152 -4.18 13.50 13.96
CA LEU A 152 -2.74 13.82 13.92
C LEU A 152 -2.37 14.70 12.70
N SER A 153 -2.99 14.47 11.54
CA SER A 153 -2.81 15.30 10.35
C SER A 153 -3.31 16.72 10.61
N TYR A 154 -4.49 16.86 11.24
CA TYR A 154 -5.03 18.17 11.63
C TYR A 154 -4.14 18.90 12.66
N ALA A 155 -3.50 18.16 13.56
CA ALA A 155 -2.58 18.72 14.56
C ALA A 155 -1.16 19.01 13.98
N GLY A 156 -0.88 18.70 12.70
CA GLY A 156 0.46 18.82 12.09
C GLY A 156 1.50 17.85 12.68
N ALA A 157 1.07 16.87 13.47
CA ALA A 157 1.96 15.94 14.15
C ALA A 157 2.44 14.81 13.24
N ARG A 158 1.69 14.48 12.17
CA ARG A 158 2.01 13.35 11.26
C ARG A 158 3.35 13.54 10.56
N THR A 159 3.60 14.72 10.00
CA THR A 159 4.90 15.06 9.38
C THR A 159 6.05 14.90 10.36
N ALA A 160 5.86 15.33 11.61
CA ALA A 160 6.87 15.16 12.65
C ALA A 160 7.12 13.68 12.99
N MET A 161 6.07 12.84 13.02
CA MET A 161 6.19 11.40 13.25
C MET A 161 6.94 10.70 12.12
N ILE A 162 6.60 11.01 10.88
CA ILE A 162 7.28 10.46 9.69
C ILE A 162 8.77 10.84 9.70
N ASN A 163 9.09 12.09 10.02
CA ASN A 163 10.47 12.56 10.08
C ASN A 163 11.27 12.00 11.27
N ALA A 164 10.57 11.54 12.32
CA ALA A 164 11.20 10.89 13.47
C ALA A 164 11.79 9.50 13.14
N ILE A 165 11.21 8.83 12.12
CA ILE A 165 11.65 7.48 11.73
C ILE A 165 12.89 7.57 10.84
N PRO A 166 13.98 6.83 11.16
CA PRO A 166 15.18 6.79 10.34
C PRO A 166 14.88 6.34 8.89
N LYS A 167 15.50 7.03 7.91
CA LYS A 167 15.29 6.74 6.49
C LYS A 167 15.55 5.26 6.15
N ASP A 168 16.63 4.69 6.68
CA ASP A 168 17.02 3.31 6.41
C ASP A 168 15.97 2.30 6.93
N LEU A 169 15.30 2.58 8.06
CA LEU A 169 14.21 1.74 8.56
C LEU A 169 12.95 1.86 7.72
N LYS A 170 12.63 3.03 7.14
CA LYS A 170 11.51 3.17 6.19
C LYS A 170 11.75 2.31 4.95
N ILE A 171 12.97 2.35 4.40
CA ILE A 171 13.34 1.53 3.24
C ILE A 171 13.29 0.04 3.60
N ALA A 172 13.81 -0.33 4.78
CA ALA A 172 13.76 -1.70 5.26
C ALA A 172 12.32 -2.21 5.43
N THR A 173 11.41 -1.37 5.93
CA THR A 173 9.99 -1.70 6.06
C THR A 173 9.37 -2.01 4.70
N MET A 174 9.57 -1.14 3.70
CA MET A 174 9.06 -1.39 2.34
C MET A 174 9.60 -2.71 1.78
N ALA A 175 10.89 -2.98 1.95
CA ALA A 175 11.51 -4.22 1.50
C ALA A 175 10.97 -5.45 2.24
N GLY A 176 10.74 -5.34 3.56
CA GLY A 176 10.15 -6.41 4.37
C GLY A 176 8.72 -6.72 3.96
N ILE A 177 7.88 -5.69 3.74
CA ILE A 177 6.53 -5.85 3.18
C ILE A 177 6.61 -6.53 1.81
N GLY A 178 7.54 -6.14 0.96
CA GLY A 178 7.74 -6.76 -0.35
C GLY A 178 8.07 -8.25 -0.26
N LEU A 179 8.96 -8.67 0.66
CA LEU A 179 9.23 -10.09 0.92
C LEU A 179 8.02 -10.81 1.53
N PHE A 180 7.27 -10.16 2.39
CA PHE A 180 6.04 -10.71 2.97
C PHE A 180 5.00 -11.00 1.89
N LEU A 181 4.75 -10.05 0.97
CA LEU A 181 3.87 -10.29 -0.19
C LEU A 181 4.40 -11.41 -1.09
N THR A 182 5.72 -11.49 -1.25
CA THR A 182 6.36 -12.53 -2.08
C THR A 182 6.13 -13.93 -1.52
N ILE A 183 6.29 -14.15 -0.20
CA ILE A 183 6.04 -15.47 0.41
C ILE A 183 4.58 -15.87 0.29
N ILE A 184 3.65 -14.93 0.50
CA ILE A 184 2.22 -15.14 0.28
C ILE A 184 1.95 -15.55 -1.18
N GLY A 185 2.49 -14.81 -2.13
CA GLY A 185 2.38 -15.14 -3.56
C GLY A 185 2.92 -16.52 -3.89
N MET A 186 4.07 -16.92 -3.31
CA MET A 186 4.64 -18.26 -3.52
C MET A 186 3.77 -19.37 -2.89
N GLN A 187 3.12 -19.13 -1.76
CA GLN A 187 2.19 -20.08 -1.16
C GLN A 187 0.92 -20.20 -1.99
N ASN A 188 0.32 -19.10 -2.40
CA ASN A 188 -0.88 -19.10 -3.25
C ASN A 188 -0.61 -19.71 -4.64
N ALA A 189 0.62 -19.61 -5.14
CA ALA A 189 1.07 -20.34 -6.32
C ALA A 189 1.29 -21.84 -6.07
N GLY A 190 1.28 -22.29 -4.82
CA GLY A 190 1.63 -23.67 -4.42
C GLY A 190 3.11 -24.00 -4.61
N TRP A 191 4.01 -22.99 -4.62
CA TRP A 191 5.47 -23.21 -4.70
C TRP A 191 6.08 -23.48 -3.36
N ILE A 192 5.63 -22.78 -2.32
CA ILE A 192 6.02 -22.99 -0.93
C ILE A 192 4.91 -23.74 -0.22
N VAL A 193 5.27 -24.80 0.46
CA VAL A 193 4.38 -25.68 1.20
C VAL A 193 4.88 -25.85 2.62
N ASP A 194 3.98 -26.25 3.52
CA ASP A 194 4.32 -26.53 4.92
C ASP A 194 5.23 -27.76 5.04
N ASN A 195 6.24 -27.68 5.91
CA ASN A 195 7.13 -28.77 6.24
C ASN A 195 7.43 -28.78 7.75
N PRO A 196 6.99 -29.80 8.50
CA PRO A 196 7.19 -29.85 9.96
C PRO A 196 8.65 -29.85 10.42
N ALA A 197 9.60 -30.21 9.54
CA ALA A 197 11.03 -30.28 9.88
C ALA A 197 11.77 -28.96 9.63
N THR A 198 11.39 -28.23 8.57
CA THR A 198 12.06 -27.03 8.09
C THR A 198 11.18 -25.78 8.14
N LEU A 199 9.95 -25.89 8.64
CA LEU A 199 8.84 -24.94 8.64
C LEU A 199 8.22 -24.77 7.26
N ILE A 200 9.02 -24.59 6.22
CA ILE A 200 8.58 -24.46 4.83
C ILE A 200 9.48 -25.29 3.91
N ASP A 201 8.94 -25.73 2.79
CA ASP A 201 9.67 -26.44 1.73
C ASP A 201 9.19 -25.97 0.36
N PHE A 202 10.01 -26.26 -0.66
CA PHE A 202 9.61 -26.03 -2.02
C PHE A 202 8.87 -27.25 -2.55
N THR A 203 7.77 -27.03 -3.28
CA THR A 203 6.93 -28.11 -3.81
C THR A 203 7.72 -29.09 -4.67
N ASP A 204 7.32 -30.36 -4.69
CA ASP A 204 8.01 -31.41 -5.42
C ASP A 204 8.13 -31.12 -6.92
N ALA A 205 9.30 -31.34 -7.49
CA ALA A 205 9.58 -31.07 -8.91
C ALA A 205 8.65 -31.83 -9.88
N GLY A 206 8.09 -32.97 -9.46
CA GLY A 206 7.15 -33.75 -10.28
C GLY A 206 5.72 -33.22 -10.34
N SER A 207 5.36 -32.23 -9.51
CA SER A 207 4.01 -31.65 -9.47
C SER A 207 3.77 -30.55 -10.52
N TRP A 208 4.81 -30.12 -11.22
CA TRP A 208 4.75 -29.01 -12.18
C TRP A 208 4.32 -29.46 -13.57
N THR A 209 3.04 -29.57 -13.81
CA THR A 209 2.46 -29.94 -15.12
C THR A 209 1.60 -28.80 -15.66
N HIS A 210 1.31 -28.84 -16.95
CA HIS A 210 0.43 -27.85 -17.60
C HIS A 210 -1.01 -27.83 -17.07
N GLU A 211 -1.38 -28.83 -16.27
CA GLU A 211 -2.68 -28.94 -15.60
C GLU A 211 -2.66 -28.36 -14.17
N THR A 212 -1.52 -27.86 -13.71
CA THR A 212 -1.36 -27.37 -12.35
C THR A 212 -1.14 -25.86 -12.29
N GLY A 213 -1.68 -25.22 -11.25
CA GLY A 213 -1.54 -23.77 -11.00
C GLY A 213 -0.08 -23.33 -10.86
N GLN A 214 0.80 -24.17 -10.26
CA GLN A 214 2.23 -23.88 -10.07
C GLN A 214 2.94 -23.52 -11.38
N PHE A 215 2.67 -24.32 -12.43
CA PHE A 215 3.26 -24.09 -13.75
C PHE A 215 2.79 -22.77 -14.36
N TRP A 216 1.48 -22.48 -14.28
CA TRP A 216 0.93 -21.26 -14.84
C TRP A 216 1.32 -20.02 -14.06
N ALA A 217 1.50 -20.13 -12.74
CA ALA A 217 2.08 -19.05 -11.93
C ALA A 217 3.50 -18.70 -12.39
N LEU A 218 4.34 -19.69 -12.74
CA LEU A 218 5.68 -19.43 -13.30
C LEU A 218 5.59 -18.71 -14.64
N ILE A 219 4.73 -19.19 -15.54
CA ILE A 219 4.53 -18.53 -16.85
C ILE A 219 4.02 -17.09 -16.65
N GLY A 220 3.11 -16.88 -15.69
CA GLY A 220 2.60 -15.56 -15.33
C GLY A 220 3.70 -14.62 -14.84
N LEU A 221 4.55 -15.09 -13.93
CA LEU A 221 5.69 -14.33 -13.41
C LEU A 221 6.64 -13.90 -14.53
N VAL A 222 7.01 -14.83 -15.40
CA VAL A 222 7.90 -14.55 -16.54
C VAL A 222 7.23 -13.59 -17.52
N ALA A 223 5.95 -13.78 -17.82
CA ALA A 223 5.21 -12.93 -18.74
C ALA A 223 5.09 -11.48 -18.20
N MET A 224 4.71 -11.31 -16.92
CA MET A 224 4.64 -10.00 -16.28
C MET A 224 6.02 -9.32 -16.26
N GLY A 225 7.06 -10.03 -15.86
CA GLY A 225 8.43 -9.51 -15.87
C GLY A 225 8.91 -9.10 -17.28
N ALA A 226 8.59 -9.90 -18.31
CA ALA A 226 8.92 -9.58 -19.69
C ALA A 226 8.15 -8.36 -20.23
N LEU A 227 6.87 -8.22 -19.87
CA LEU A 227 6.07 -7.05 -20.23
C LEU A 227 6.60 -5.79 -19.53
N MET A 228 6.95 -5.88 -18.25
CA MET A 228 7.55 -4.76 -17.50
C MET A 228 8.92 -4.36 -18.06
N ALA A 229 9.77 -5.33 -18.43
CA ALA A 229 11.06 -5.07 -19.06
C ALA A 229 10.93 -4.39 -20.43
N ARG A 230 9.76 -4.50 -21.08
CA ARG A 230 9.40 -3.79 -22.30
C ARG A 230 8.66 -2.48 -22.06
N GLU A 231 8.60 -2.04 -20.80
CA GLU A 231 7.90 -0.82 -20.37
C GLU A 231 6.40 -0.83 -20.76
N GLN A 232 5.81 -2.04 -20.86
CA GLN A 232 4.40 -2.17 -21.22
C GLN A 232 3.52 -1.70 -20.06
N LYS A 233 2.71 -0.67 -20.30
CA LYS A 233 1.77 -0.14 -19.30
C LYS A 233 0.73 -1.22 -18.93
N GLY A 234 0.44 -1.35 -17.64
CA GLY A 234 -0.51 -2.36 -17.13
C GLY A 234 -0.02 -3.81 -17.22
N ALA A 235 1.30 -4.04 -17.26
CA ALA A 235 1.92 -5.36 -17.39
C ALA A 235 1.36 -6.40 -16.40
N ILE A 236 1.12 -6.01 -15.15
CA ILE A 236 0.57 -6.88 -14.10
C ILE A 236 -0.86 -7.30 -14.45
N MET A 237 -1.76 -6.34 -14.75
CA MET A 237 -3.15 -6.64 -15.12
C MET A 237 -3.22 -7.49 -16.38
N ILE A 238 -2.44 -7.17 -17.41
CA ILE A 238 -2.36 -7.95 -18.66
C ILE A 238 -1.92 -9.38 -18.35
N GLY A 239 -0.92 -9.55 -17.49
CA GLY A 239 -0.42 -10.85 -17.07
C GLY A 239 -1.48 -11.68 -16.33
N ILE A 240 -2.18 -11.07 -15.35
CA ILE A 240 -3.28 -11.72 -14.62
C ILE A 240 -4.34 -12.21 -15.61
N LEU A 241 -4.87 -11.30 -16.44
CA LEU A 241 -5.95 -11.64 -17.38
C LEU A 241 -5.53 -12.70 -18.41
N ALA A 242 -4.30 -12.61 -18.95
CA ALA A 242 -3.79 -13.57 -19.90
C ALA A 242 -3.67 -14.99 -19.30
N ILE A 243 -3.12 -15.10 -18.09
CA ILE A 243 -3.00 -16.38 -17.39
C ILE A 243 -4.36 -16.93 -16.99
N SER A 244 -5.29 -16.09 -16.54
CA SER A 244 -6.66 -16.50 -16.22
C SER A 244 -7.37 -17.05 -17.46
N PHE A 245 -7.28 -16.34 -18.60
CA PHE A 245 -7.91 -16.73 -19.84
C PHE A 245 -7.38 -18.09 -20.35
N ILE A 246 -6.08 -18.31 -20.26
CA ILE A 246 -5.47 -19.58 -20.61
C ILE A 246 -5.85 -20.67 -19.60
N GLY A 247 -5.80 -20.33 -18.31
CA GLY A 247 -6.08 -21.25 -17.21
C GLY A 247 -7.52 -21.77 -17.24
N TRP A 248 -8.49 -20.92 -17.51
CA TRP A 248 -9.89 -21.34 -17.68
C TRP A 248 -10.08 -22.42 -18.73
N ALA A 249 -9.23 -22.42 -19.77
CA ALA A 249 -9.30 -23.42 -20.84
C ALA A 249 -8.54 -24.72 -20.54
N ILE A 250 -7.50 -24.68 -19.67
CA ILE A 250 -6.52 -25.77 -19.54
C ILE A 250 -6.48 -26.36 -18.13
N VAL A 251 -6.60 -25.51 -17.09
CA VAL A 251 -6.44 -25.97 -15.70
C VAL A 251 -7.77 -26.52 -15.17
N PRO A 252 -7.82 -27.82 -14.78
CA PRO A 252 -9.05 -28.40 -14.23
C PRO A 252 -9.51 -27.68 -12.95
N GLY A 253 -10.80 -27.44 -12.84
CA GLY A 253 -11.40 -26.78 -11.67
C GLY A 253 -11.35 -25.25 -11.72
N SER A 254 -10.89 -24.63 -12.81
CA SER A 254 -10.99 -23.20 -13.03
C SER A 254 -12.36 -22.85 -13.61
N ASP A 255 -13.07 -21.93 -12.93
CA ASP A 255 -14.40 -21.50 -13.34
C ASP A 255 -14.32 -20.35 -14.36
N TYR A 256 -15.20 -20.39 -15.36
CA TYR A 256 -15.36 -19.28 -16.30
C TYR A 256 -16.22 -18.17 -15.68
N PRO A 257 -15.98 -16.88 -16.02
CA PRO A 257 -16.90 -15.82 -15.62
C PRO A 257 -18.27 -16.07 -16.21
N SER A 258 -19.32 -15.84 -15.40
CA SER A 258 -20.71 -16.03 -15.80
C SER A 258 -21.13 -14.97 -16.81
N GLU A 259 -20.72 -13.72 -16.60
CA GLU A 259 -20.95 -12.57 -17.47
C GLU A 259 -19.67 -11.71 -17.58
N ILE A 260 -19.56 -10.94 -18.67
CA ILE A 260 -18.45 -9.97 -18.81
C ILE A 260 -18.79 -8.67 -18.11
N PHE A 261 -20.04 -8.26 -18.17
CA PHE A 261 -20.57 -7.08 -17.49
C PHE A 261 -21.61 -7.52 -16.47
N SER A 262 -21.33 -7.26 -15.21
CA SER A 262 -22.23 -7.52 -14.09
C SER A 262 -22.67 -6.20 -13.46
N THR A 263 -23.89 -6.17 -12.95
CA THR A 263 -24.33 -5.07 -12.09
C THR A 263 -23.74 -5.28 -10.70
N PRO A 264 -23.12 -4.24 -10.09
CA PRO A 264 -22.58 -4.39 -8.75
C PRO A 264 -23.68 -4.73 -7.74
N ASP A 265 -23.38 -5.68 -6.87
CA ASP A 265 -24.24 -5.99 -5.73
C ASP A 265 -24.23 -4.82 -4.73
N ASN A 266 -25.32 -4.72 -3.95
CA ASN A 266 -25.37 -3.76 -2.87
C ASN A 266 -24.47 -4.28 -1.72
N PRO A 267 -23.40 -3.56 -1.32
CA PRO A 267 -22.45 -4.00 -0.27
C PRO A 267 -23.08 -3.85 1.13
N SER A 268 -24.27 -4.45 1.34
CA SER A 268 -25.04 -4.26 2.58
C SER A 268 -24.42 -4.93 3.79
N ASP A 269 -23.59 -5.95 3.59
CA ASP A 269 -23.04 -6.75 4.68
C ASP A 269 -21.80 -6.10 5.29
N THR A 270 -21.07 -5.31 4.52
CA THR A 270 -19.82 -4.67 4.96
C THR A 270 -19.97 -3.20 5.30
N VAL A 271 -20.82 -2.46 4.55
CA VAL A 271 -20.98 -1.02 4.77
C VAL A 271 -21.53 -0.72 6.15
N GLY A 272 -20.76 0.00 6.95
CA GLY A 272 -21.11 0.40 8.30
C GLY A 272 -20.98 -0.70 9.37
N ALA A 273 -20.50 -1.91 9.03
CA ALA A 273 -20.27 -3.00 9.98
C ALA A 273 -19.37 -2.56 11.15
N VAL A 274 -18.42 -1.67 10.90
CA VAL A 274 -17.50 -1.09 11.90
C VAL A 274 -18.24 -0.49 13.10
N PHE A 275 -19.42 0.12 12.92
CA PHE A 275 -20.16 0.75 14.03
C PHE A 275 -20.78 -0.28 14.97
N GLY A 276 -21.19 -1.44 14.46
CA GLY A 276 -21.62 -2.58 15.29
C GLY A 276 -20.44 -3.21 16.02
N ALA A 277 -19.35 -3.44 15.30
CA ALA A 277 -18.13 -4.06 15.81
C ALA A 277 -17.44 -3.24 16.92
N LEU A 278 -17.49 -1.90 16.87
CA LEU A 278 -16.99 -1.06 17.96
C LEU A 278 -17.69 -1.35 19.30
N GLY A 279 -18.93 -1.79 19.29
CA GLY A 279 -19.67 -2.17 20.48
C GLY A 279 -19.17 -3.48 21.11
N SER A 280 -18.66 -4.41 20.32
CA SER A 280 -18.15 -5.72 20.74
C SER A 280 -16.62 -5.81 20.77
N ALA A 281 -15.91 -4.74 20.42
CA ALA A 281 -14.45 -4.72 20.40
C ALA A 281 -13.77 -4.99 21.74
N GLY A 282 -14.49 -4.82 22.84
CA GLY A 282 -14.02 -5.14 24.19
C GLY A 282 -14.26 -6.58 24.65
N ASP A 283 -15.00 -7.36 23.87
CA ASP A 283 -15.35 -8.72 24.26
C ASP A 283 -14.24 -9.70 23.83
N PRO A 284 -13.77 -10.56 24.75
CA PRO A 284 -12.80 -11.59 24.39
C PRO A 284 -13.45 -12.62 23.47
N ILE A 285 -12.66 -13.20 22.55
CA ILE A 285 -13.13 -14.18 21.57
C ILE A 285 -12.63 -15.57 21.94
N ASP A 286 -13.57 -16.48 22.20
CA ASP A 286 -13.24 -17.86 22.56
C ASP A 286 -12.45 -18.56 21.45
N GLY A 287 -11.33 -19.19 21.83
CA GLY A 287 -10.48 -19.93 20.91
C GLY A 287 -9.53 -19.07 20.06
N SER A 288 -9.48 -17.75 20.31
CA SER A 288 -8.54 -16.83 19.68
C SER A 288 -7.53 -16.28 20.69
N THR A 289 -6.53 -15.56 20.19
CA THR A 289 -5.59 -14.80 21.05
C THR A 289 -6.13 -13.41 21.40
N TYR A 290 -7.32 -13.07 20.94
CA TYR A 290 -7.93 -11.76 21.18
C TYR A 290 -8.59 -11.69 22.57
N GLY A 291 -8.04 -10.86 23.46
CA GLY A 291 -8.44 -10.71 24.86
C GLY A 291 -9.34 -9.52 25.19
N GLY A 292 -9.94 -8.86 24.18
CA GLY A 292 -10.80 -7.68 24.37
C GLY A 292 -10.08 -6.34 24.11
N TRP A 293 -10.36 -5.28 24.92
CA TRP A 293 -9.88 -3.91 24.67
C TRP A 293 -8.36 -3.79 24.57
N GLY A 294 -7.59 -4.55 25.33
CA GLY A 294 -6.12 -4.56 25.24
C GLY A 294 -5.65 -5.01 23.89
N SER A 295 -6.15 -6.15 23.43
CA SER A 295 -5.86 -6.69 22.09
C SER A 295 -6.37 -5.79 20.96
N PHE A 296 -7.57 -5.18 21.12
CA PHE A 296 -8.08 -4.21 20.16
C PHE A 296 -7.14 -3.02 20.00
N LEU A 297 -6.71 -2.41 21.09
CA LEU A 297 -5.78 -1.29 21.06
C LEU A 297 -4.44 -1.69 20.41
N MET A 298 -3.97 -2.91 20.65
CA MET A 298 -2.76 -3.44 20.02
C MET A 298 -2.92 -3.53 18.49
N VAL A 299 -4.04 -4.05 18.02
CA VAL A 299 -4.34 -4.13 16.56
C VAL A 299 -4.41 -2.72 15.96
N VAL A 300 -5.09 -1.75 16.62
CA VAL A 300 -5.13 -0.35 16.20
C VAL A 300 -3.74 0.25 16.10
N ILE A 301 -2.90 0.09 17.13
CA ILE A 301 -1.53 0.61 17.17
C ILE A 301 -0.67 -0.03 16.07
N ALA A 302 -0.84 -1.32 15.83
CA ALA A 302 -0.09 -2.02 14.79
C ALA A 302 -0.47 -1.52 13.38
N PHE A 303 -1.77 -1.40 13.07
CA PHE A 303 -2.22 -0.78 11.81
C PHE A 303 -1.66 0.63 11.66
N PHE A 304 -1.77 1.43 12.72
CA PHE A 304 -1.27 2.80 12.74
C PHE A 304 0.23 2.90 12.41
N PHE A 305 1.07 2.02 12.97
CA PHE A 305 2.49 2.03 12.64
C PHE A 305 2.77 1.51 11.24
N VAL A 306 2.11 0.44 10.81
CA VAL A 306 2.30 -0.09 9.45
C VAL A 306 1.94 0.99 8.42
N ASP A 307 0.83 1.70 8.61
CA ASP A 307 0.38 2.76 7.69
C ASP A 307 1.32 3.98 7.69
N ILE A 308 1.81 4.43 8.86
CA ILE A 308 2.82 5.52 8.91
C ILE A 308 4.05 5.16 8.07
N PHE A 309 4.57 3.93 8.24
CA PHE A 309 5.78 3.51 7.55
C PHE A 309 5.55 3.35 6.05
N ASP A 310 4.41 2.79 5.64
CA ASP A 310 4.04 2.60 4.24
C ASP A 310 3.82 3.96 3.54
N THR A 311 2.97 4.82 4.10
CA THR A 311 2.71 6.17 3.56
C THR A 311 3.98 7.03 3.51
N ALA A 312 4.85 6.93 4.52
CA ALA A 312 6.11 7.68 4.51
C ALA A 312 7.02 7.26 3.35
N GLY A 313 7.03 5.96 3.00
CA GLY A 313 7.81 5.44 1.88
C GLY A 313 7.21 5.81 0.53
N THR A 314 5.92 5.57 0.35
CA THR A 314 5.22 5.73 -0.93
C THR A 314 4.99 7.19 -1.30
N LEU A 315 4.42 8.00 -0.42
CA LEU A 315 4.06 9.39 -0.70
C LEU A 315 5.29 10.26 -1.01
N TYR A 316 6.37 10.13 -0.21
CA TYR A 316 7.62 10.83 -0.51
C TYR A 316 8.33 10.27 -1.75
N GLY A 317 8.22 8.96 -2.00
CA GLY A 317 8.76 8.31 -3.19
C GLY A 317 8.16 8.89 -4.47
N VAL A 318 6.83 8.87 -4.59
CA VAL A 318 6.12 9.44 -5.76
C VAL A 318 6.23 10.97 -5.81
N GLY A 319 6.26 11.64 -4.65
CA GLY A 319 6.46 13.09 -4.55
C GLY A 319 7.78 13.56 -5.16
N ARG A 320 8.87 12.83 -4.91
CA ARG A 320 10.18 13.10 -5.54
C ARG A 320 10.14 12.87 -7.05
N MET A 321 9.51 11.80 -7.50
CA MET A 321 9.36 11.52 -8.94
C MET A 321 8.52 12.58 -9.65
N ALA A 322 7.52 13.14 -8.98
CA ALA A 322 6.69 14.24 -9.48
C ALA A 322 7.39 15.59 -9.43
N GLY A 323 8.59 15.68 -8.82
CA GLY A 323 9.26 16.98 -8.59
C GLY A 323 8.51 17.88 -7.59
N LYS A 324 7.72 17.28 -6.70
CA LYS A 324 6.89 17.96 -5.68
C LYS A 324 7.55 17.98 -4.28
N VAL A 325 8.78 17.52 -4.17
CA VAL A 325 9.56 17.56 -2.93
C VAL A 325 10.68 18.59 -3.09
N ASN A 326 10.75 19.53 -2.16
CA ASN A 326 11.74 20.60 -2.17
C ASN A 326 13.13 20.11 -1.64
N ASP A 327 14.12 21.01 -1.68
CA ASP A 327 15.51 20.73 -1.24
C ASP A 327 15.60 20.43 0.27
N ASN A 328 14.60 20.78 1.07
CA ASN A 328 14.50 20.49 2.50
C ASN A 328 13.81 19.14 2.77
N ASP A 329 13.55 18.35 1.73
CA ASP A 329 12.82 17.07 1.83
C ASP A 329 11.35 17.22 2.26
N GLU A 330 10.71 18.37 1.95
CA GLU A 330 9.31 18.63 2.25
C GLU A 330 8.46 18.47 0.99
N LEU A 331 7.35 17.75 1.11
CA LEU A 331 6.37 17.55 0.04
C LEU A 331 5.45 18.77 -0.09
N GLU A 332 5.21 19.23 -1.32
CA GLU A 332 4.19 20.26 -1.63
C GLU A 332 2.80 19.74 -1.22
N ASN A 333 2.01 20.57 -0.51
CA ASN A 333 0.67 20.22 0.00
C ASN A 333 0.65 18.91 0.82
N ALA A 334 1.70 18.69 1.62
CA ALA A 334 1.85 17.46 2.42
C ALA A 334 0.69 17.22 3.37
N ASP A 335 0.21 18.27 4.06
CA ASP A 335 -0.87 18.14 5.03
C ASP A 335 -2.19 17.72 4.36
N GLU A 336 -2.49 18.27 3.19
CA GLU A 336 -3.65 17.91 2.38
C GLU A 336 -3.52 16.48 1.83
N ALA A 337 -2.33 16.08 1.39
CA ALA A 337 -2.06 14.72 0.91
C ALA A 337 -2.23 13.69 2.02
N PHE A 338 -1.68 13.96 3.19
CA PHE A 338 -1.84 13.10 4.37
C PHE A 338 -3.29 13.04 4.86
N MET A 339 -4.03 14.15 4.76
CA MET A 339 -5.44 14.15 5.11
C MET A 339 -6.27 13.34 4.11
N ALA A 340 -5.94 13.39 2.82
CA ALA A 340 -6.58 12.58 1.79
C ALA A 340 -6.40 11.08 2.06
N ASP A 341 -5.20 10.67 2.43
CA ASP A 341 -4.83 9.31 2.82
C ASP A 341 -5.61 8.84 4.07
N ALA A 342 -5.60 9.65 5.14
CA ALA A 342 -6.31 9.36 6.38
C ALA A 342 -7.84 9.29 6.20
N ALA A 343 -8.40 10.20 5.40
CA ALA A 343 -9.83 10.19 5.06
C ALA A 343 -10.17 8.95 4.21
N GLY A 344 -9.29 8.59 3.26
CA GLY A 344 -9.40 7.38 2.46
C GLY A 344 -9.47 6.12 3.33
N THR A 345 -8.58 5.98 4.30
CA THR A 345 -8.55 4.89 5.29
C THR A 345 -9.83 4.83 6.11
N THR A 346 -10.25 5.98 6.69
CA THR A 346 -11.46 6.04 7.52
C THR A 346 -12.71 5.64 6.73
N ILE A 347 -12.85 6.18 5.51
CA ILE A 347 -13.98 5.88 4.62
C ILE A 347 -13.89 4.44 4.12
N GLY A 348 -12.70 3.97 3.77
CA GLY A 348 -12.44 2.59 3.35
C GLY A 348 -12.92 1.58 4.37
N ALA A 349 -12.59 1.78 5.64
CA ALA A 349 -13.05 0.93 6.75
C ALA A 349 -14.59 0.94 6.87
N VAL A 350 -15.24 2.10 6.75
CA VAL A 350 -16.71 2.20 6.77
C VAL A 350 -17.35 1.48 5.57
N MET A 351 -16.70 1.49 4.42
CA MET A 351 -17.18 0.80 3.22
C MET A 351 -16.93 -0.72 3.27
N GLY A 352 -16.00 -1.20 4.09
CA GLY A 352 -15.67 -2.63 4.22
C GLY A 352 -14.35 -3.03 3.55
N THR A 353 -13.42 -2.09 3.36
CA THR A 353 -12.05 -2.37 2.91
C THR A 353 -11.03 -1.90 3.95
N SER A 354 -9.81 -2.42 3.84
CA SER A 354 -8.72 -2.06 4.75
C SER A 354 -8.17 -0.64 4.46
N THR A 355 -7.05 -0.30 5.11
CA THR A 355 -6.37 0.99 4.99
C THR A 355 -6.09 1.38 3.54
N VAL A 356 -6.50 2.58 3.16
CA VAL A 356 -6.29 3.18 1.83
C VAL A 356 -5.06 4.07 1.87
N THR A 357 -4.12 3.87 0.98
CA THR A 357 -2.84 4.60 0.94
C THR A 357 -2.43 5.00 -0.49
N THR A 358 -1.42 5.86 -0.59
CA THR A 358 -0.87 6.32 -1.87
C THR A 358 -0.07 5.22 -2.56
N TYR A 359 -0.31 5.01 -3.85
CA TYR A 359 0.32 3.95 -4.65
C TYR A 359 1.56 4.44 -5.40
N ILE A 360 2.64 3.63 -5.35
CA ILE A 360 3.89 3.90 -6.06
C ILE A 360 3.72 3.83 -7.59
N GLU A 361 2.72 3.11 -8.07
CA GLU A 361 2.33 3.03 -9.49
C GLU A 361 1.87 4.39 -10.06
N SER A 362 1.55 5.37 -9.21
CA SER A 362 1.35 6.77 -9.62
C SER A 362 2.53 7.33 -10.41
N ALA A 363 3.73 6.79 -10.17
CA ALA A 363 4.93 7.09 -10.93
C ALA A 363 4.74 6.94 -12.44
N SER A 364 3.98 5.93 -12.90
CA SER A 364 3.74 5.68 -14.32
C SER A 364 2.95 6.82 -15.00
N GLY A 365 1.98 7.41 -14.30
CA GLY A 365 1.25 8.58 -14.79
C GLY A 365 2.09 9.86 -14.72
N ILE A 366 2.91 10.00 -13.68
CA ILE A 366 3.84 11.11 -13.55
C ILE A 366 4.84 11.11 -14.70
N GLU A 367 5.43 9.96 -15.05
CA GLU A 367 6.31 9.77 -16.20
C GLU A 367 5.62 10.11 -17.54
N GLU A 368 4.30 9.86 -17.64
CA GLU A 368 3.48 10.18 -18.81
C GLU A 368 3.11 11.68 -18.89
N GLY A 369 3.48 12.45 -17.87
CA GLY A 369 3.31 13.90 -17.82
C GLY A 369 2.20 14.40 -16.90
N GLY A 370 1.64 13.56 -16.03
CA GLY A 370 0.71 13.92 -14.95
C GLY A 370 1.41 14.80 -13.90
N LYS A 371 0.88 15.99 -13.63
CA LYS A 371 1.49 16.96 -12.73
C LYS A 371 0.50 17.54 -11.72
N THR A 372 -0.79 17.34 -11.95
CA THR A 372 -1.86 17.96 -11.17
C THR A 372 -2.86 16.93 -10.65
N GLY A 373 -3.74 17.37 -9.76
CA GLY A 373 -4.78 16.52 -9.19
C GLY A 373 -5.80 15.96 -10.19
N LEU A 374 -5.87 16.51 -11.42
CA LEU A 374 -6.75 15.95 -12.43
C LEU A 374 -6.39 14.51 -12.78
N THR A 375 -5.09 14.17 -12.78
CA THR A 375 -4.62 12.78 -12.93
C THR A 375 -5.27 11.86 -11.90
N ALA A 376 -5.24 12.21 -10.62
CA ALA A 376 -5.86 11.42 -9.55
C ALA A 376 -7.39 11.31 -9.70
N VAL A 377 -8.05 12.40 -10.06
CA VAL A 377 -9.52 12.42 -10.31
C VAL A 377 -9.89 11.43 -11.41
N VAL A 378 -9.13 11.38 -12.50
CA VAL A 378 -9.36 10.42 -13.60
C VAL A 378 -9.21 8.99 -13.11
N VAL A 379 -8.18 8.68 -12.33
CA VAL A 379 -7.98 7.35 -11.73
C VAL A 379 -9.19 6.95 -10.89
N GLY A 380 -9.66 7.84 -10.02
CA GLY A 380 -10.82 7.58 -9.17
C GLY A 380 -12.05 7.17 -9.98
N PHE A 381 -12.39 7.92 -11.03
CA PHE A 381 -13.53 7.56 -11.90
C PHE A 381 -13.35 6.21 -12.59
N LEU A 382 -12.13 5.86 -12.99
CA LEU A 382 -11.86 4.57 -13.62
C LEU A 382 -12.01 3.40 -12.62
N PHE A 383 -11.69 3.61 -11.33
CA PHE A 383 -11.96 2.61 -10.29
C PHE A 383 -13.45 2.29 -10.17
N LEU A 384 -14.34 3.28 -10.20
CA LEU A 384 -15.77 3.04 -10.18
C LEU A 384 -16.25 2.22 -11.37
N LEU A 385 -15.68 2.45 -12.55
CA LEU A 385 -16.02 1.66 -13.74
C LEU A 385 -15.60 0.19 -13.61
N GLY A 386 -14.55 -0.07 -12.83
CA GLY A 386 -14.05 -1.43 -12.58
C GLY A 386 -15.08 -2.34 -11.91
N VAL A 387 -16.01 -1.78 -11.12
CA VAL A 387 -17.05 -2.57 -10.40
C VAL A 387 -17.96 -3.36 -11.36
N PHE A 388 -18.16 -2.87 -12.58
CA PHE A 388 -18.98 -3.54 -13.59
C PHE A 388 -18.36 -4.80 -14.20
N PHE A 389 -17.17 -5.22 -13.75
CA PHE A 389 -16.47 -6.44 -14.16
C PHE A 389 -16.37 -7.47 -13.04
N SER A 390 -17.24 -7.42 -12.03
CA SER A 390 -17.16 -8.26 -10.83
C SER A 390 -17.12 -9.75 -11.15
N ASP A 391 -17.94 -10.24 -12.07
CA ASP A 391 -17.98 -11.66 -12.46
C ASP A 391 -16.69 -12.13 -13.15
N VAL A 392 -16.04 -11.24 -13.89
CA VAL A 392 -14.71 -11.53 -14.46
C VAL A 392 -13.67 -11.62 -13.36
N PHE A 393 -13.71 -10.72 -12.38
CA PHE A 393 -12.71 -10.64 -11.33
C PHE A 393 -12.81 -11.80 -10.33
N ILE A 394 -14.03 -12.22 -9.96
CA ILE A 394 -14.23 -13.38 -9.06
C ILE A 394 -13.78 -14.70 -9.71
N ALA A 395 -13.87 -14.81 -11.04
CA ALA A 395 -13.44 -15.99 -11.77
C ALA A 395 -11.91 -16.11 -11.94
N ILE A 396 -11.14 -15.09 -11.53
CA ILE A 396 -9.68 -15.09 -11.65
C ILE A 396 -9.09 -16.05 -10.62
N PRO A 397 -8.36 -17.10 -11.06
CA PRO A 397 -7.80 -18.08 -10.14
C PRO A 397 -6.57 -17.55 -9.38
N ALA A 398 -6.35 -18.04 -8.15
CA ALA A 398 -5.25 -17.62 -7.28
C ALA A 398 -3.86 -17.77 -7.94
N TYR A 399 -3.63 -18.78 -8.76
CA TYR A 399 -2.35 -18.95 -9.47
C TYR A 399 -2.09 -17.86 -10.55
N ALA A 400 -3.12 -17.12 -10.97
CA ALA A 400 -2.94 -16.00 -11.89
C ALA A 400 -2.63 -14.69 -11.15
N THR A 401 -3.11 -14.52 -9.92
CA THR A 401 -2.81 -13.35 -9.07
C THR A 401 -1.53 -13.50 -8.26
N ALA A 402 -1.15 -14.71 -7.88
CA ALA A 402 0.04 -15.02 -7.12
C ALA A 402 1.34 -14.40 -7.71
N PRO A 403 1.61 -14.47 -9.03
CA PRO A 403 2.75 -13.80 -9.64
C PRO A 403 2.74 -12.28 -9.45
N ALA A 404 1.57 -11.66 -9.41
CA ALA A 404 1.47 -10.21 -9.19
C ALA A 404 2.02 -9.82 -7.81
N LEU A 405 1.70 -10.58 -6.76
CA LEU A 405 2.25 -10.35 -5.41
C LEU A 405 3.78 -10.46 -5.40
N MET A 406 4.34 -11.43 -6.12
CA MET A 406 5.80 -11.58 -6.25
C MET A 406 6.44 -10.42 -7.00
N VAL A 407 5.82 -9.94 -8.08
CA VAL A 407 6.29 -8.78 -8.86
C VAL A 407 6.24 -7.51 -8.02
N ILE A 408 5.13 -7.27 -7.30
CA ILE A 408 4.99 -6.12 -6.40
C ILE A 408 6.05 -6.19 -5.31
N GLY A 409 6.24 -7.37 -4.72
CA GLY A 409 7.29 -7.60 -3.74
C GLY A 409 8.69 -7.23 -4.27
N ALA A 410 9.00 -7.66 -5.49
CA ALA A 410 10.27 -7.31 -6.15
C ALA A 410 10.40 -5.80 -6.42
N MET A 411 9.31 -5.10 -6.76
CA MET A 411 9.31 -3.65 -6.93
C MET A 411 9.59 -2.92 -5.60
N MET A 412 9.03 -3.38 -4.51
CA MET A 412 9.24 -2.81 -3.17
C MET A 412 10.67 -3.00 -2.65
N MET A 413 11.39 -4.01 -3.16
CA MET A 413 12.81 -4.26 -2.82
C MET A 413 13.80 -3.26 -3.45
N ARG A 414 13.39 -2.41 -4.38
CA ARG A 414 14.31 -1.54 -5.15
C ARG A 414 15.16 -0.61 -4.28
N GLY A 415 14.63 -0.16 -3.14
CA GLY A 415 15.33 0.75 -2.23
C GLY A 415 16.40 0.10 -1.36
N VAL A 416 16.50 -1.24 -1.31
CA VAL A 416 17.40 -1.95 -0.36
C VAL A 416 18.88 -1.56 -0.55
N GLY A 417 19.29 -1.21 -1.77
CA GLY A 417 20.64 -0.74 -2.06
C GLY A 417 21.02 0.59 -1.40
N ASP A 418 20.02 1.39 -1.00
CA ASP A 418 20.23 2.70 -0.35
C ASP A 418 20.42 2.59 1.17
N ILE A 419 20.20 1.42 1.75
CA ILE A 419 20.43 1.14 3.17
C ILE A 419 21.96 1.10 3.43
N LYS A 420 22.39 1.75 4.51
CA LYS A 420 23.80 1.80 4.93
C LYS A 420 24.23 0.49 5.59
N TRP A 421 24.42 -0.57 4.79
CA TRP A 421 24.78 -1.91 5.27
C TRP A 421 26.17 -1.97 5.96
N ASP A 422 27.05 -1.05 5.65
CA ASP A 422 28.40 -0.95 6.30
C ASP A 422 28.31 -0.42 7.72
N ASP A 423 27.21 0.24 8.10
CA ASP A 423 26.95 0.72 9.46
C ASP A 423 26.14 -0.32 10.24
N ILE A 424 26.79 -1.01 11.15
CA ILE A 424 26.18 -2.06 11.98
C ILE A 424 25.00 -1.55 12.82
N GLU A 425 25.01 -0.28 13.23
CA GLU A 425 23.90 0.34 13.99
C GLU A 425 22.62 0.47 13.15
N ILE A 426 22.75 0.39 11.82
CA ILE A 426 21.68 0.45 10.84
C ILE A 426 21.42 -0.93 10.25
N ALA A 427 22.47 -1.66 9.88
CA ALA A 427 22.38 -2.93 9.18
C ALA A 427 21.61 -4.01 9.97
N ILE A 428 21.86 -4.15 11.27
CA ILE A 428 21.16 -5.13 12.11
C ILE A 428 19.67 -4.78 12.23
N PRO A 429 19.25 -3.56 12.60
CA PRO A 429 17.83 -3.20 12.64
C PRO A 429 17.13 -3.35 11.28
N ALA A 430 17.76 -2.90 10.20
CA ALA A 430 17.21 -3.03 8.86
C ALA A 430 17.03 -4.51 8.46
N PHE A 431 18.04 -5.35 8.73
CA PHE A 431 17.95 -6.79 8.50
C PHE A 431 16.81 -7.44 9.28
N LEU A 432 16.68 -7.12 10.58
CA LEU A 432 15.58 -7.66 11.41
C LEU A 432 14.23 -7.22 10.88
N THR A 433 14.06 -5.95 10.50
CA THR A 433 12.83 -5.44 9.87
C THR A 433 12.47 -6.26 8.63
N ILE A 434 13.42 -6.47 7.73
CA ILE A 434 13.20 -7.16 6.46
C ILE A 434 12.92 -8.66 6.68
N ALA A 435 13.70 -9.31 7.53
CA ALA A 435 13.65 -10.76 7.68
C ALA A 435 12.46 -11.24 8.53
N LEU A 436 12.12 -10.52 9.59
CA LEU A 436 11.05 -10.97 10.49
C LEU A 436 9.67 -10.92 9.83
N MET A 437 9.40 -9.99 8.92
CA MET A 437 8.08 -9.89 8.28
C MET A 437 7.64 -11.20 7.60
N PRO A 438 8.41 -11.80 6.69
CA PRO A 438 8.05 -13.08 6.09
C PRO A 438 8.17 -14.27 7.05
N PHE A 439 9.15 -14.28 7.97
CA PHE A 439 9.37 -15.43 8.87
C PHE A 439 8.40 -15.48 10.06
N ALA A 440 7.99 -14.33 10.60
CA ALA A 440 6.98 -14.26 11.64
C ALA A 440 5.55 -14.14 11.08
N TYR A 441 5.41 -14.03 9.75
CA TYR A 441 4.13 -13.77 9.08
C TYR A 441 3.42 -12.52 9.61
N SER A 442 4.21 -11.47 9.97
CA SER A 442 3.72 -10.25 10.60
C SER A 442 4.57 -9.04 10.23
N ILE A 443 3.94 -8.06 9.59
CA ILE A 443 4.57 -6.77 9.26
C ILE A 443 4.88 -5.99 10.54
N ALA A 444 3.94 -6.01 11.50
CA ALA A 444 4.09 -5.30 12.77
C ALA A 444 5.32 -5.77 13.56
N ASP A 445 5.57 -7.08 13.59
CA ASP A 445 6.74 -7.66 14.28
C ASP A 445 8.05 -7.19 13.65
N GLY A 446 8.11 -7.19 12.32
CA GLY A 446 9.29 -6.70 11.61
C GLY A 446 9.60 -5.23 11.93
N ILE A 447 8.58 -4.36 11.89
CA ILE A 447 8.72 -2.94 12.24
C ILE A 447 9.14 -2.78 13.69
N ALA A 448 8.44 -3.45 14.61
CA ALA A 448 8.69 -3.31 16.04
C ALA A 448 10.11 -3.72 16.43
N TRP A 449 10.54 -4.91 16.02
CA TRP A 449 11.90 -5.38 16.31
C TRP A 449 12.99 -4.59 15.61
N GLY A 450 12.70 -4.05 14.41
CA GLY A 450 13.58 -3.11 13.73
C GLY A 450 13.80 -1.84 14.56
N VAL A 451 12.71 -1.21 15.00
CA VAL A 451 12.79 0.03 15.81
C VAL A 451 13.38 -0.21 17.18
N ILE A 452 12.95 -1.28 17.90
CA ILE A 452 13.47 -1.63 19.22
C ILE A 452 14.97 -1.90 19.15
N SER A 453 15.43 -2.69 18.17
CA SER A 453 16.85 -3.01 18.01
C SER A 453 17.67 -1.77 17.64
N TYR A 454 17.15 -0.88 16.78
CA TYR A 454 17.81 0.39 16.43
C TYR A 454 18.07 1.24 17.67
N VAL A 455 17.03 1.47 18.48
CA VAL A 455 17.16 2.27 19.69
C VAL A 455 18.06 1.59 20.71
N ALA A 456 17.91 0.28 20.92
CA ALA A 456 18.74 -0.49 21.87
C ALA A 456 20.23 -0.43 21.49
N ILE A 457 20.57 -0.62 20.21
CA ILE A 457 21.97 -0.56 19.74
C ILE A 457 22.53 0.86 19.91
N LYS A 458 21.77 1.90 19.51
CA LYS A 458 22.20 3.30 19.69
C LYS A 458 22.46 3.64 21.17
N LEU A 459 21.61 3.19 22.08
CA LEU A 459 21.81 3.37 23.52
C LEU A 459 23.04 2.61 24.02
N ALA A 460 23.25 1.36 23.58
CA ALA A 460 24.40 0.54 23.98
C ALA A 460 25.73 1.11 23.51
N VAL A 461 25.78 1.78 22.37
CA VAL A 461 26.99 2.46 21.82
C VAL A 461 27.22 3.83 22.47
N GLY A 462 26.30 4.29 23.34
CA GLY A 462 26.42 5.57 24.03
C GLY A 462 25.88 6.79 23.28
N LYS A 463 25.16 6.59 22.18
CA LYS A 463 24.52 7.66 21.39
C LYS A 463 23.13 8.05 21.93
N HIS A 464 23.01 8.05 23.27
CA HIS A 464 21.73 8.34 23.95
C HIS A 464 21.22 9.76 23.67
N GLU A 465 22.08 10.74 23.40
CA GLU A 465 21.64 12.10 23.07
C GLU A 465 20.86 12.17 21.76
N GLU A 466 21.21 11.36 20.75
CA GLU A 466 20.48 11.30 19.48
C GLU A 466 19.06 10.79 19.70
N ILE A 467 18.92 9.75 20.52
CA ILE A 467 17.63 9.11 20.81
C ILE A 467 16.75 10.00 21.70
N ILE A 468 17.32 10.62 22.75
CA ILE A 468 16.57 11.49 23.66
C ILE A 468 16.05 12.75 22.93
N LYS A 469 16.80 13.28 21.97
CA LYS A 469 16.34 14.40 21.14
C LYS A 469 15.16 14.03 20.25
N ASN A 470 15.05 12.77 19.83
CA ASN A 470 13.95 12.26 19.02
C ASN A 470 12.86 11.65 19.94
N GLN A 471 12.12 12.52 20.63
CA GLN A 471 11.08 12.10 21.59
C GLN A 471 10.00 11.22 20.96
N ILE A 472 9.66 11.48 19.72
CA ILE A 472 8.64 10.72 18.99
C ILE A 472 9.11 9.27 18.77
N LEU A 473 10.36 9.08 18.31
CA LEU A 473 10.93 7.74 18.15
C LEU A 473 11.00 6.99 19.49
N MET A 474 11.30 7.69 20.59
CA MET A 474 11.25 7.10 21.93
C MET A 474 9.84 6.62 22.31
N ILE A 475 8.82 7.46 22.07
CA ILE A 475 7.42 7.08 22.34
C ILE A 475 7.04 5.85 21.53
N ILE A 476 7.35 5.85 20.23
CA ILE A 476 7.11 4.70 19.34
C ILE A 476 7.81 3.44 19.89
N THR A 477 9.07 3.56 20.27
CA THR A 477 9.84 2.43 20.82
C THR A 477 9.23 1.89 22.11
N VAL A 478 8.80 2.78 23.01
CA VAL A 478 8.15 2.38 24.28
C VAL A 478 6.84 1.65 23.99
N LEU A 479 5.99 2.19 23.11
CA LEU A 479 4.72 1.55 22.75
C LEU A 479 4.95 0.16 22.13
N MET A 480 5.90 0.03 21.21
CA MET A 480 6.25 -1.26 20.61
C MET A 480 6.85 -2.23 21.64
N THR A 481 7.64 -1.73 22.60
CA THR A 481 8.19 -2.57 23.66
C THR A 481 7.09 -3.08 24.60
N MET A 482 6.11 -2.24 24.92
CA MET A 482 4.94 -2.62 25.73
C MET A 482 4.08 -3.69 25.06
N PHE A 483 4.10 -3.77 23.74
CA PHE A 483 3.43 -4.82 22.98
C PHE A 483 4.01 -6.22 23.25
N TYR A 484 5.34 -6.34 23.41
CA TYR A 484 6.02 -7.62 23.60
C TYR A 484 6.36 -7.94 25.05
N LEU A 485 6.46 -6.94 25.90
CA LEU A 485 6.81 -7.11 27.29
C LEU A 485 5.59 -6.94 28.18
N GLY A 486 5.34 -7.91 29.03
CA GLY A 486 4.29 -7.86 30.02
C GLY A 486 4.53 -8.86 31.15
N PRO A 487 3.83 -8.76 32.27
CA PRO A 487 3.96 -9.70 33.38
C PRO A 487 3.22 -11.00 33.07
N GLY A 488 3.90 -12.12 33.17
CA GLY A 488 3.32 -13.45 32.88
C GLY A 488 3.15 -13.70 31.38
N ASP A 489 2.00 -14.23 30.97
CA ASP A 489 1.64 -14.55 29.60
C ASP A 489 0.78 -13.44 28.93
N GLN A 490 0.72 -12.25 29.54
CA GLN A 490 -0.05 -11.11 29.06
C GLN A 490 0.87 -10.00 28.53
N THR A 491 0.35 -9.18 27.59
CA THR A 491 1.04 -7.95 27.18
C THR A 491 0.93 -6.90 28.26
N THR A 492 1.77 -5.88 28.22
CA THR A 492 1.64 -4.74 29.15
C THR A 492 0.29 -4.04 28.99
N PHE A 493 -0.26 -3.99 27.78
CA PHE A 493 -1.57 -3.40 27.55
C PHE A 493 -2.68 -4.20 28.23
N ASP A 494 -2.73 -5.52 28.03
CA ASP A 494 -3.72 -6.38 28.69
C ASP A 494 -3.64 -6.26 30.21
N TYR A 495 -2.42 -6.27 30.77
CA TYR A 495 -2.20 -6.08 32.20
C TYR A 495 -2.70 -4.74 32.74
N ILE A 496 -2.49 -3.64 31.97
CA ILE A 496 -3.00 -2.31 32.38
C ILE A 496 -4.52 -2.27 32.34
N PHE A 497 -5.14 -2.84 31.30
CA PHE A 497 -6.60 -2.89 31.20
C PHE A 497 -7.22 -3.77 32.30
N ASP A 498 -6.61 -4.89 32.64
CA ASP A 498 -7.06 -5.75 33.75
C ASP A 498 -6.94 -5.05 35.12
N LEU A 499 -5.97 -4.15 35.27
CA LEU A 499 -5.82 -3.34 36.51
C LEU A 499 -6.86 -2.21 36.62
N LEU A 500 -7.40 -1.74 35.50
CA LEU A 500 -8.33 -0.61 35.44
C LEU A 500 -9.80 -1.06 35.51
N ASN A 501 -10.09 -2.35 35.29
CA ASN A 501 -11.38 -3.00 35.42
C ASN A 501 -11.50 -3.76 36.73
#